data_8cb2433879780fc81f0b1d404ebe21f5
#
_entry.id   8cb2433879780fc81f0b1d404ebe21f5
#
_cell.length_a   1.000
_cell.length_b   1.000
_cell.length_c   1.000
_cell.angle_alpha   90.00
_cell.angle_beta   90.00
_cell.angle_gamma   90.00
#
_symmetry.space_group_name_H-M   'P 1'
#
loop_
_entity.id
_entity.type
_entity.pdbx_description
1 polymer ?
#
loop_
_entity_poly.entity_id
_entity_poly.type
_entity_poly.pdbx_seq_one_letter_code
_entity_poly.pdbx_strand_id
1 'polypeptide(L)'
;MNKILQSAGYRVTPNAKGRYINGLIRLMGDLPAMDFLRDDYMIRLLSNAQLRKGKAFTYKQLQQLANPQEHIDRFQAQMQTLTAQGMFLRGYGLTCPVCDLEAWYSLSEVGEHVTCQGCRFDFQMPLTLPFAYRPNRLLAEALKSGAMTILLTALWLYQQDNNLTWQTESVVHQGDLTTDIDILAQVNDDLWLIECKDNFKTSDKALDDLLDQLRAGLQIADDIGATQSVFATLYNRDLPDRLTEFLHDNDIRLLTRADLLR
;
A
#
# COMPACT_ATOMS: atom_id res chain seq x y z
N MET A 1 -8.46 6.13 19.39
CA MET A 1 -9.00 6.68 18.14
C MET A 1 -10.52 6.47 17.99
N ASN A 2 -11.08 5.25 17.92
CA ASN A 2 -12.54 5.04 17.72
C ASN A 2 -13.43 5.77 18.75
N LYS A 3 -13.01 5.84 20.01
CA LYS A 3 -13.78 6.54 21.07
C LYS A 3 -13.91 8.05 20.79
N ILE A 4 -12.88 8.67 20.20
CA ILE A 4 -12.89 10.10 19.84
C ILE A 4 -13.98 10.34 18.78
N LEU A 5 -13.98 9.58 17.69
CA LEU A 5 -14.98 9.65 16.64
C LEU A 5 -16.40 9.38 17.18
N GLN A 6 -16.56 8.36 18.03
CA GLN A 6 -17.85 8.04 18.63
C GLN A 6 -18.35 9.13 19.57
N SER A 7 -17.47 9.80 20.33
CA SER A 7 -17.83 10.93 21.19
C SER A 7 -18.31 12.15 20.41
N ALA A 8 -17.82 12.32 19.17
CA ALA A 8 -18.28 13.33 18.21
C ALA A 8 -19.55 12.90 17.42
N GLY A 9 -20.14 11.75 17.77
CA GLY A 9 -21.39 11.28 17.16
C GLY A 9 -21.22 10.44 15.89
N TYR A 10 -20.00 10.05 15.53
CA TYR A 10 -19.74 9.21 14.36
C TYR A 10 -19.92 7.73 14.68
N ARG A 11 -20.63 7.00 13.83
CA ARG A 11 -20.58 5.53 13.81
C ARG A 11 -19.37 5.10 12.99
N VAL A 12 -18.47 4.32 13.59
CA VAL A 12 -17.23 3.85 12.97
C VAL A 12 -17.37 2.39 12.57
N THR A 13 -17.02 2.08 11.33
CA THR A 13 -16.98 0.70 10.83
C THR A 13 -15.59 0.41 10.24
N PRO A 14 -15.01 -0.79 10.51
CA PRO A 14 -13.72 -1.16 9.95
C PRO A 14 -13.77 -1.28 8.43
N ASN A 15 -12.79 -0.71 7.74
CA ASN A 15 -12.59 -0.90 6.31
C ASN A 15 -11.76 -2.17 6.03
N ALA A 16 -11.98 -2.79 4.88
CA ALA A 16 -11.18 -3.92 4.42
C ALA A 16 -9.71 -3.53 4.19
N LYS A 17 -9.43 -2.33 3.67
CA LYS A 17 -8.09 -1.80 3.45
C LYS A 17 -7.28 -1.75 4.75
N GLY A 18 -7.84 -1.23 5.84
CA GLY A 18 -7.17 -1.16 7.14
C GLY A 18 -6.79 -2.54 7.67
N ARG A 19 -7.62 -3.56 7.41
CA ARG A 19 -7.27 -4.94 7.75
C ARG A 19 -6.09 -5.46 6.96
N TYR A 20 -5.98 -5.10 5.67
CA TYR A 20 -4.83 -5.48 4.85
C TYR A 20 -3.54 -4.82 5.33
N ILE A 21 -3.57 -3.52 5.62
CA ILE A 21 -2.43 -2.76 6.14
C ILE A 21 -1.95 -3.33 7.47
N ASN A 22 -2.86 -3.51 8.43
CA ASN A 22 -2.55 -4.10 9.72
C ASN A 22 -2.03 -5.55 9.59
N GLY A 23 -2.54 -6.30 8.61
CA GLY A 23 -2.05 -7.64 8.29
C GLY A 23 -0.62 -7.63 7.77
N LEU A 24 -0.25 -6.66 6.91
CA LEU A 24 1.12 -6.50 6.41
C LEU A 24 2.09 -6.13 7.52
N ILE A 25 1.73 -5.19 8.39
CA ILE A 25 2.55 -4.79 9.53
C ILE A 25 2.81 -5.98 10.46
N ARG A 26 1.76 -6.77 10.78
CA ARG A 26 1.90 -7.99 11.59
C ARG A 26 2.79 -9.04 10.91
N LEU A 27 2.71 -9.19 9.60
CA LEU A 27 3.52 -10.14 8.84
C LEU A 27 5.00 -9.77 8.89
N MET A 28 5.32 -8.47 8.90
CA MET A 28 6.68 -7.97 9.04
C MET A 28 7.17 -7.89 10.50
N GLY A 29 6.25 -7.96 11.47
CA GLY A 29 6.51 -7.84 12.90
C GLY A 29 5.98 -6.54 13.48
N ASP A 30 6.41 -5.41 12.96
CA ASP A 30 6.00 -4.08 13.38
C ASP A 30 6.05 -3.05 12.24
N LEU A 31 5.67 -1.79 12.53
CA LEU A 31 5.71 -0.71 11.55
C LEU A 31 7.14 -0.33 11.13
N PRO A 32 8.14 -0.21 12.03
CA PRO A 32 9.53 0.05 11.66
C PRO A 32 10.13 -0.97 10.68
N ALA A 33 9.73 -2.22 10.74
CA ALA A 33 10.19 -3.25 9.79
C ALA A 33 9.73 -2.99 8.35
N MET A 34 8.79 -2.07 8.15
CA MET A 34 8.34 -1.62 6.83
C MET A 34 9.23 -0.52 6.22
N ASP A 35 10.31 -0.10 6.87
CA ASP A 35 11.18 1.01 6.44
C ASP A 35 11.80 0.81 5.03
N PHE A 36 11.91 -0.44 4.56
CA PHE A 36 12.30 -0.74 3.17
C PHE A 36 11.41 -0.07 2.11
N LEU A 37 10.19 0.35 2.47
CA LEU A 37 9.28 1.07 1.58
C LEU A 37 9.80 2.47 1.21
N ARG A 38 10.72 3.05 1.99
CA ARG A 38 11.36 4.34 1.70
C ARG A 38 12.35 4.27 0.54
N ASP A 39 12.81 3.08 0.19
CA ASP A 39 13.67 2.91 -0.96
C ASP A 39 12.89 3.12 -2.28
N ASP A 40 13.30 4.08 -3.06
CA ASP A 40 12.62 4.49 -4.30
C ASP A 40 12.42 3.33 -5.28
N TYR A 41 13.39 2.40 -5.35
CA TYR A 41 13.27 1.20 -6.18
C TYR A 41 12.21 0.23 -5.65
N MET A 42 11.95 0.18 -4.34
CA MET A 42 10.85 -0.61 -3.77
C MET A 42 9.50 -0.01 -4.12
N ILE A 43 9.37 1.31 -4.08
CA ILE A 43 8.16 1.99 -4.54
C ILE A 43 7.91 1.68 -6.02
N ARG A 44 8.94 1.77 -6.88
CA ARG A 44 8.81 1.42 -8.32
C ARG A 44 8.32 -0.02 -8.50
N LEU A 45 8.95 -0.96 -7.78
CA LEU A 45 8.55 -2.36 -7.83
C LEU A 45 7.08 -2.56 -7.41
N LEU A 46 6.72 -2.09 -6.22
CA LEU A 46 5.41 -2.33 -5.61
C LEU A 46 4.28 -1.51 -6.30
N SER A 47 4.64 -0.44 -7.02
CA SER A 47 3.69 0.31 -7.85
C SER A 47 3.39 -0.37 -9.19
N ASN A 48 4.10 -1.44 -9.55
CA ASN A 48 3.87 -2.12 -10.81
C ASN A 48 2.47 -2.73 -10.88
N ALA A 49 1.71 -2.37 -11.92
CA ALA A 49 0.30 -2.77 -12.07
C ALA A 49 0.11 -4.30 -12.18
N GLN A 50 1.06 -5.03 -12.76
CA GLN A 50 0.97 -6.49 -12.89
C GLN A 50 1.27 -7.18 -11.56
N LEU A 51 2.24 -6.65 -10.80
CA LEU A 51 2.54 -7.13 -9.45
C LEU A 51 1.33 -6.94 -8.53
N ARG A 52 0.68 -5.78 -8.58
CA ARG A 52 -0.58 -5.50 -7.86
C ARG A 52 -1.71 -6.47 -8.23
N LYS A 53 -1.69 -7.02 -9.45
CA LYS A 53 -2.63 -8.08 -9.88
C LYS A 53 -2.20 -9.49 -9.44
N GLY A 54 -1.10 -9.62 -8.71
CA GLY A 54 -0.59 -10.90 -8.23
C GLY A 54 0.17 -11.72 -9.28
N LYS A 55 0.62 -11.08 -10.40
CA LYS A 55 1.45 -11.75 -11.39
C LYS A 55 2.80 -12.14 -10.79
N ALA A 56 3.31 -13.31 -11.18
CA ALA A 56 4.63 -13.78 -10.81
C ALA A 56 5.70 -13.25 -11.78
N PHE A 57 6.90 -13.03 -11.25
CA PHE A 57 8.07 -12.57 -11.99
C PHE A 57 9.30 -13.33 -11.56
N THR A 58 10.24 -13.60 -12.46
CA THR A 58 11.55 -14.08 -12.07
C THR A 58 12.31 -13.00 -11.28
N TYR A 59 13.33 -13.40 -10.51
CA TYR A 59 14.15 -12.43 -9.77
C TYR A 59 14.75 -11.34 -10.68
N LYS A 60 15.24 -11.75 -11.87
CA LYS A 60 15.77 -10.82 -12.88
C LYS A 60 14.72 -9.80 -13.34
N GLN A 61 13.48 -10.23 -13.55
CA GLN A 61 12.39 -9.32 -13.92
C GLN A 61 12.02 -8.37 -12.76
N LEU A 62 11.98 -8.86 -11.50
CA LEU A 62 11.77 -8.00 -10.33
C LEU A 62 12.87 -6.94 -10.22
N GLN A 63 14.12 -7.34 -10.43
CA GLN A 63 15.26 -6.42 -10.44
C GLN A 63 15.15 -5.37 -11.57
N GLN A 64 14.71 -5.76 -12.76
CA GLN A 64 14.45 -4.83 -13.87
C GLN A 64 13.33 -3.83 -13.54
N LEU A 65 12.23 -4.29 -12.92
CA LEU A 65 11.12 -3.45 -12.50
C LEU A 65 11.51 -2.46 -11.39
N ALA A 66 12.26 -2.92 -10.42
CA ALA A 66 12.77 -2.10 -9.33
C ALA A 66 13.84 -1.11 -9.79
N ASN A 67 14.70 -1.53 -10.72
CA ASN A 67 15.87 -0.79 -11.19
C ASN A 67 16.73 -0.22 -10.02
N PRO A 68 17.28 -1.08 -9.14
CA PRO A 68 17.96 -0.66 -7.91
C PRO A 68 19.33 -0.03 -8.16
N GLN A 69 19.84 -0.01 -9.42
CA GLN A 69 21.12 0.55 -9.83
C GLN A 69 22.28 0.04 -8.93
N GLU A 70 22.91 0.95 -8.18
CA GLU A 70 24.01 0.65 -7.25
C GLU A 70 23.58 -0.07 -5.95
N HIS A 71 22.26 -0.18 -5.69
CA HIS A 71 21.70 -0.80 -4.48
C HIS A 71 21.30 -2.28 -4.67
N ILE A 72 21.97 -3.01 -5.59
CA ILE A 72 21.60 -4.39 -5.94
C ILE A 72 21.64 -5.32 -4.73
N ASP A 73 22.70 -5.25 -3.92
CA ASP A 73 22.86 -6.11 -2.74
C ASP A 73 21.78 -5.81 -1.68
N ARG A 74 21.47 -4.54 -1.46
CA ARG A 74 20.39 -4.13 -0.55
C ARG A 74 19.02 -4.60 -1.05
N PHE A 75 18.74 -4.46 -2.34
CA PHE A 75 17.54 -5.00 -2.97
C PHE A 75 17.42 -6.51 -2.79
N GLN A 76 18.53 -7.24 -3.00
CA GLN A 76 18.56 -8.69 -2.81
C GLN A 76 18.25 -9.07 -1.35
N ALA A 77 18.87 -8.41 -0.37
CA ALA A 77 18.64 -8.65 1.04
C ALA A 77 17.16 -8.38 1.42
N GLN A 78 16.59 -7.29 0.91
CA GLN A 78 15.17 -6.96 1.13
C GLN A 78 14.24 -8.01 0.51
N MET A 79 14.50 -8.45 -0.73
CA MET A 79 13.70 -9.51 -1.38
C MET A 79 13.80 -10.83 -0.62
N GLN A 80 14.96 -11.16 -0.05
CA GLN A 80 15.13 -12.33 0.82
C GLN A 80 14.26 -12.20 2.09
N THR A 81 14.31 -11.06 2.77
CA THR A 81 13.49 -10.78 3.94
C THR A 81 11.99 -10.86 3.62
N LEU A 82 11.53 -10.20 2.54
CA LEU A 82 10.14 -10.22 2.11
C LEU A 82 9.65 -11.62 1.75
N THR A 83 10.55 -12.46 1.20
CA THR A 83 10.24 -13.86 0.90
C THR A 83 10.19 -14.70 2.16
N ALA A 84 11.12 -14.51 3.09
CA ALA A 84 11.16 -15.21 4.37
C ALA A 84 9.92 -14.89 5.23
N GLN A 85 9.45 -13.64 5.20
CA GLN A 85 8.23 -13.20 5.87
C GLN A 85 6.94 -13.56 5.11
N GLY A 86 7.05 -14.21 3.94
CA GLY A 86 5.89 -14.64 3.16
C GLY A 86 5.14 -13.52 2.43
N MET A 87 5.69 -12.32 2.34
CA MET A 87 5.14 -11.26 1.49
C MET A 87 5.26 -11.59 0.00
N PHE A 88 6.40 -12.17 -0.39
CA PHE A 88 6.58 -12.77 -1.70
C PHE A 88 6.64 -14.29 -1.57
N LEU A 89 5.85 -14.98 -2.38
CA LEU A 89 5.82 -16.43 -2.46
C LEU A 89 6.74 -16.88 -3.60
N ARG A 90 7.61 -17.83 -3.32
CA ARG A 90 8.52 -18.43 -4.30
C ARG A 90 7.91 -19.69 -4.91
N GLY A 91 8.03 -19.83 -6.22
CA GLY A 91 7.53 -20.97 -6.98
C GLY A 91 8.09 -20.96 -8.41
N TYR A 92 7.32 -21.50 -9.36
CA TYR A 92 7.68 -21.58 -10.76
C TYR A 92 6.53 -21.09 -11.65
N GLY A 93 6.86 -20.35 -12.71
CA GLY A 93 5.97 -20.12 -13.83
C GLY A 93 6.15 -21.23 -14.85
N LEU A 94 5.10 -21.99 -15.15
CA LEU A 94 5.12 -23.11 -16.09
C LEU A 94 4.10 -22.91 -17.17
N THR A 95 4.47 -23.24 -18.41
CA THR A 95 3.54 -23.29 -19.55
C THR A 95 3.20 -24.74 -19.86
N CYS A 96 1.91 -25.04 -19.90
CA CYS A 96 1.43 -26.37 -20.25
C CYS A 96 1.74 -26.70 -21.72
N PRO A 97 2.38 -27.85 -22.03
CA PRO A 97 2.74 -28.19 -23.41
C PRO A 97 1.51 -28.58 -24.27
N VAL A 98 0.33 -28.74 -23.68
CA VAL A 98 -0.89 -29.17 -24.37
C VAL A 98 -1.86 -28.00 -24.63
N CYS A 99 -2.07 -27.13 -23.64
CA CYS A 99 -3.04 -26.03 -23.78
C CYS A 99 -2.42 -24.64 -23.72
N ASP A 100 -1.09 -24.52 -23.68
CA ASP A 100 -0.31 -23.26 -23.62
C ASP A 100 -0.68 -22.34 -22.42
N LEU A 101 -1.43 -22.86 -21.42
CA LEU A 101 -1.73 -22.09 -20.24
C LEU A 101 -0.45 -21.86 -19.43
N GLU A 102 -0.08 -20.61 -19.24
CA GLU A 102 0.95 -20.20 -18.28
C GLU A 102 0.32 -20.08 -16.89
N ALA A 103 0.82 -20.81 -15.92
CA ALA A 103 0.36 -20.78 -14.53
C ALA A 103 1.54 -20.77 -13.56
N TRP A 104 1.32 -20.18 -12.39
CA TRP A 104 2.29 -20.21 -11.30
C TRP A 104 1.97 -21.35 -10.34
N TYR A 105 3.01 -22.08 -9.96
CA TYR A 105 2.96 -23.21 -9.05
C TYR A 105 3.84 -22.93 -7.83
N SER A 106 3.34 -23.13 -6.63
CA SER A 106 4.13 -23.07 -5.41
C SER A 106 5.16 -24.21 -5.35
N LEU A 107 6.18 -24.04 -4.51
CA LEU A 107 7.17 -25.11 -4.30
C LEU A 107 6.57 -26.42 -3.79
N SER A 108 5.42 -26.36 -3.12
CA SER A 108 4.69 -27.54 -2.63
C SER A 108 3.85 -28.23 -3.70
N GLU A 109 3.61 -27.60 -4.84
CA GLU A 109 2.81 -28.12 -5.95
C GLU A 109 3.66 -28.71 -7.07
N VAL A 110 4.98 -28.61 -6.97
CA VAL A 110 5.90 -29.09 -8.00
C VAL A 110 6.67 -30.31 -7.53
N GLY A 111 6.80 -31.30 -8.42
CA GLY A 111 7.61 -32.50 -8.29
C GLY A 111 8.28 -32.80 -9.63
N GLU A 112 8.63 -34.04 -9.90
CA GLU A 112 9.09 -34.45 -11.23
C GLU A 112 8.00 -34.28 -12.30
N HIS A 113 6.74 -34.42 -11.89
CA HIS A 113 5.56 -34.18 -12.69
C HIS A 113 4.70 -33.09 -12.09
N VAL A 114 4.05 -32.31 -12.95
CA VAL A 114 3.17 -31.20 -12.60
C VAL A 114 1.86 -31.34 -13.37
N THR A 115 0.73 -31.22 -12.66
CA THR A 115 -0.60 -31.23 -13.27
C THR A 115 -0.99 -29.82 -13.72
N CYS A 116 -1.35 -29.65 -14.98
CA CYS A 116 -1.84 -28.39 -15.51
C CYS A 116 -3.08 -27.90 -14.76
N GLN A 117 -3.07 -26.67 -14.27
CA GLN A 117 -4.21 -26.08 -13.55
C GLN A 117 -5.45 -25.89 -14.47
N GLY A 118 -5.26 -25.84 -15.80
CA GLY A 118 -6.34 -25.71 -16.79
C GLY A 118 -6.85 -27.03 -17.31
N CYS A 119 -6.09 -27.69 -18.18
CA CYS A 119 -6.53 -28.91 -18.88
C CYS A 119 -6.30 -30.22 -18.10
N ARG A 120 -5.69 -30.16 -16.92
CA ARG A 120 -5.36 -31.32 -16.06
C ARG A 120 -4.37 -32.31 -16.67
N PHE A 121 -3.68 -31.95 -17.72
CA PHE A 121 -2.60 -32.76 -18.30
C PHE A 121 -1.39 -32.79 -17.36
N ASP A 122 -0.85 -33.99 -17.12
CA ASP A 122 0.39 -34.18 -16.37
C ASP A 122 1.58 -34.09 -17.30
N PHE A 123 2.55 -33.24 -16.96
CA PHE A 123 3.77 -33.06 -17.73
C PHE A 123 5.00 -33.01 -16.83
N GLN A 124 6.12 -33.35 -17.40
CA GLN A 124 7.38 -33.39 -16.69
C GLN A 124 7.88 -31.97 -16.40
N MET A 125 8.41 -31.77 -15.20
CA MET A 125 9.03 -30.51 -14.81
C MET A 125 10.24 -30.23 -15.70
N PRO A 126 10.36 -29.05 -16.35
CA PRO A 126 11.54 -28.68 -17.12
C PRO A 126 12.82 -28.68 -16.26
N LEU A 127 13.95 -29.12 -16.83
CA LEU A 127 15.24 -29.27 -16.11
C LEU A 127 15.82 -27.95 -15.61
N THR A 128 15.57 -26.86 -16.33
CA THR A 128 16.18 -25.55 -16.03
C THR A 128 15.13 -24.46 -16.02
N LEU A 129 14.68 -24.09 -14.83
CA LEU A 129 13.73 -22.99 -14.66
C LEU A 129 14.18 -22.05 -13.55
N PRO A 130 14.14 -20.74 -13.77
CA PRO A 130 14.34 -19.78 -12.71
C PRO A 130 13.13 -19.77 -11.77
N PHE A 131 13.40 -19.55 -10.49
CA PHE A 131 12.31 -19.26 -9.55
C PHE A 131 11.52 -18.03 -10.00
N ALA A 132 10.21 -18.13 -9.83
CA ALA A 132 9.28 -17.03 -10.00
C ALA A 132 8.70 -16.62 -8.64
N TYR A 133 8.59 -15.34 -8.42
CA TYR A 133 8.11 -14.72 -7.19
C TYR A 133 6.83 -13.98 -7.46
N ARG A 134 5.82 -14.19 -6.65
CA ARG A 134 4.57 -13.40 -6.71
C ARG A 134 4.28 -12.79 -5.34
N PRO A 135 3.64 -11.62 -5.25
CA PRO A 135 3.14 -11.13 -3.98
C PRO A 135 2.11 -12.12 -3.42
N ASN A 136 2.07 -12.29 -2.11
CA ASN A 136 0.96 -12.97 -1.48
C ASN A 136 -0.33 -12.16 -1.70
N ARG A 137 -1.48 -12.78 -1.45
CA ARG A 137 -2.78 -12.13 -1.69
C ARG A 137 -2.97 -10.88 -0.82
N LEU A 138 -2.48 -10.90 0.41
CA LEU A 138 -2.58 -9.79 1.33
C LEU A 138 -1.83 -8.55 0.80
N LEU A 139 -0.57 -8.73 0.38
CA LEU A 139 0.23 -7.66 -0.22
C LEU A 139 -0.43 -7.14 -1.51
N ALA A 140 -0.88 -8.03 -2.40
CA ALA A 140 -1.52 -7.63 -3.64
C ALA A 140 -2.79 -6.78 -3.40
N GLU A 141 -3.66 -7.18 -2.46
CA GLU A 141 -4.89 -6.44 -2.13
C GLU A 141 -4.57 -5.10 -1.44
N ALA A 142 -3.59 -5.05 -0.53
CA ALA A 142 -3.15 -3.80 0.09
C ALA A 142 -2.61 -2.81 -0.95
N LEU A 143 -1.76 -3.27 -1.87
CA LEU A 143 -1.20 -2.41 -2.92
C LEU A 143 -2.26 -1.89 -3.91
N LYS A 144 -3.30 -2.67 -4.22
CA LYS A 144 -4.44 -2.19 -5.02
C LYS A 144 -5.23 -1.10 -4.31
N SER A 145 -5.26 -1.15 -3.00
CA SER A 145 -6.06 -0.26 -2.16
C SER A 145 -5.35 1.04 -1.78
N GLY A 146 -4.14 1.32 -2.28
CA GLY A 146 -3.41 2.55 -1.95
C GLY A 146 -2.65 2.49 -0.62
N ALA A 147 -2.26 1.29 -0.16
CA ALA A 147 -1.59 1.13 1.12
C ALA A 147 -0.19 1.75 1.19
N MET A 148 0.45 2.04 0.06
CA MET A 148 1.83 2.55 0.04
C MET A 148 1.95 3.91 0.74
N THR A 149 1.10 4.87 0.37
CA THR A 149 1.12 6.20 0.99
C THR A 149 0.79 6.10 2.47
N ILE A 150 -0.20 5.29 2.85
CA ILE A 150 -0.60 5.11 4.25
C ILE A 150 0.56 4.55 5.08
N LEU A 151 1.25 3.51 4.62
CA LEU A 151 2.39 2.91 5.32
C LEU A 151 3.57 3.89 5.44
N LEU A 152 3.89 4.61 4.37
CA LEU A 152 4.96 5.63 4.39
C LEU A 152 4.62 6.80 5.29
N THR A 153 3.36 7.25 5.29
CA THR A 153 2.89 8.29 6.20
C THR A 153 2.95 7.82 7.66
N ALA A 154 2.55 6.59 7.95
CA ALA A 154 2.67 6.02 9.29
C ALA A 154 4.14 5.92 9.74
N LEU A 155 5.06 5.51 8.85
CA LEU A 155 6.51 5.51 9.12
C LEU A 155 7.04 6.93 9.38
N TRP A 156 6.58 7.91 8.60
CA TRP A 156 6.95 9.30 8.80
C TRP A 156 6.44 9.83 10.15
N LEU A 157 5.20 9.53 10.54
CA LEU A 157 4.65 9.88 11.85
C LEU A 157 5.42 9.20 12.99
N TYR A 158 5.78 7.92 12.84
CA TYR A 158 6.57 7.19 13.83
C TYR A 158 7.94 7.83 14.08
N GLN A 159 8.53 8.49 13.09
CA GLN A 159 9.77 9.26 13.27
C GLN A 159 9.55 10.56 14.06
N GLN A 160 8.33 11.15 13.99
CA GLN A 160 8.00 12.34 14.76
C GLN A 160 7.70 11.98 16.23
N ASP A 161 7.10 10.81 16.46
CA ASP A 161 6.77 10.32 17.79
C ASP A 161 6.86 8.79 17.86
N ASN A 162 7.83 8.27 18.58
CA ASN A 162 8.00 6.81 18.77
C ASN A 162 6.85 6.16 19.59
N ASN A 163 6.05 6.96 20.30
CA ASN A 163 4.86 6.49 21.02
C ASN A 163 3.58 6.66 20.20
N LEU A 164 3.71 6.79 18.90
CA LEU A 164 2.61 6.98 17.97
C LEU A 164 1.43 6.05 18.25
N THR A 165 0.28 6.63 18.55
CA THR A 165 -0.99 5.92 18.59
C THR A 165 -1.79 6.29 17.35
N TRP A 166 -2.11 5.33 16.53
CA TRP A 166 -2.79 5.59 15.26
C TRP A 166 -3.79 4.49 14.89
N GLN A 167 -4.71 4.86 14.01
CA GLN A 167 -5.68 3.96 13.41
C GLN A 167 -5.77 4.27 11.92
N THR A 168 -5.83 3.22 11.11
CA THR A 168 -5.97 3.36 9.66
C THR A 168 -7.32 2.89 9.18
N GLU A 169 -7.79 3.51 8.11
CA GLU A 169 -8.88 3.06 7.26
C GLU A 169 -10.16 2.75 8.04
N SER A 170 -10.79 3.79 8.55
CA SER A 170 -12.11 3.71 9.19
C SER A 170 -13.15 4.37 8.31
N VAL A 171 -14.27 3.69 8.06
CA VAL A 171 -15.44 4.34 7.46
C VAL A 171 -16.24 4.96 8.58
N VAL A 172 -16.55 6.24 8.46
CA VAL A 172 -17.33 7.00 9.41
C VAL A 172 -18.67 7.40 8.80
N HIS A 173 -19.71 7.36 9.62
CA HIS A 173 -21.08 7.68 9.23
C HIS A 173 -21.69 8.63 10.25
N GLN A 174 -22.30 9.74 9.77
CA GLN A 174 -23.05 10.67 10.59
C GLN A 174 -24.15 11.31 9.71
N GLY A 175 -25.43 11.05 10.01
CA GLY A 175 -26.52 11.44 9.12
C GLY A 175 -26.33 10.87 7.71
N ASP A 176 -26.35 11.74 6.71
CA ASP A 176 -26.11 11.37 5.31
C ASP A 176 -24.62 11.32 4.94
N LEU A 177 -23.72 11.78 5.80
CA LEU A 177 -22.28 11.74 5.57
C LEU A 177 -21.77 10.30 5.72
N THR A 178 -21.10 9.83 4.69
CA THR A 178 -20.32 8.58 4.72
C THR A 178 -19.01 8.83 4.02
N THR A 179 -17.90 8.71 4.73
CA THR A 179 -16.56 8.87 4.17
C THR A 179 -15.58 7.95 4.87
N ASP A 180 -14.41 7.71 4.27
CA ASP A 180 -13.31 6.99 4.89
C ASP A 180 -12.25 7.96 5.43
N ILE A 181 -11.62 7.56 6.52
CA ILE A 181 -10.46 8.22 7.10
C ILE A 181 -9.27 7.30 6.87
N ASP A 182 -8.27 7.75 6.13
CA ASP A 182 -7.09 6.96 5.84
C ASP A 182 -6.23 6.77 7.09
N ILE A 183 -5.91 7.85 7.82
CA ILE A 183 -5.19 7.79 9.10
C ILE A 183 -5.79 8.80 10.09
N LEU A 184 -6.07 8.34 11.30
CA LEU A 184 -6.27 9.16 12.49
C LEU A 184 -5.15 8.83 13.47
N ALA A 185 -4.36 9.83 13.88
CA ALA A 185 -3.17 9.63 14.69
C ALA A 185 -3.09 10.63 15.85
N GLN A 186 -2.51 10.18 16.97
CA GLN A 186 -2.07 11.05 18.06
C GLN A 186 -0.55 11.13 18.02
N VAL A 187 -0.02 12.33 17.84
CA VAL A 187 1.40 12.63 17.69
C VAL A 187 1.76 13.73 18.68
N ASN A 188 2.61 13.44 19.67
CA ASN A 188 2.98 14.40 20.73
C ASN A 188 1.77 15.09 21.40
N ASP A 189 0.73 14.32 21.72
CA ASP A 189 -0.55 14.76 22.28
C ASP A 189 -1.49 15.50 21.32
N ASP A 190 -1.05 15.84 20.13
CA ASP A 190 -1.87 16.44 19.07
C ASP A 190 -2.63 15.39 18.27
N LEU A 191 -3.88 15.68 17.93
CA LEU A 191 -4.72 14.81 17.11
C LEU A 191 -4.64 15.23 15.65
N TRP A 192 -4.23 14.29 14.79
CA TRP A 192 -4.01 14.51 13.37
C TRP A 192 -4.96 13.67 12.54
N LEU A 193 -5.61 14.29 11.55
CA LEU A 193 -6.41 13.60 10.55
C LEU A 193 -5.72 13.70 9.19
N ILE A 194 -5.53 12.55 8.52
CA ILE A 194 -4.68 12.47 7.34
C ILE A 194 -5.40 11.71 6.22
N GLU A 195 -5.45 12.34 5.06
CA GLU A 195 -5.87 11.76 3.79
C GLU A 195 -4.63 11.33 2.98
N CYS A 196 -4.64 10.11 2.43
CA CYS A 196 -3.51 9.52 1.73
C CYS A 196 -3.87 9.11 0.29
N LYS A 197 -3.07 9.53 -0.69
CA LYS A 197 -3.28 9.14 -2.09
C LYS A 197 -1.98 8.62 -2.72
N ASP A 198 -1.94 7.35 -3.13
CA ASP A 198 -0.81 6.80 -3.91
C ASP A 198 -0.68 7.54 -5.24
N ASN A 199 -1.82 7.81 -5.86
CA ASN A 199 -1.95 8.53 -7.12
C ASN A 199 -3.40 8.98 -7.28
N PHE A 200 -3.64 10.03 -8.06
CA PHE A 200 -4.99 10.50 -8.39
C PHE A 200 -5.05 10.99 -9.83
N LYS A 201 -6.26 11.01 -10.38
CA LYS A 201 -6.50 11.55 -11.71
C LYS A 201 -6.63 13.07 -11.62
N THR A 202 -6.11 13.77 -12.62
CA THR A 202 -6.14 15.24 -12.69
C THR A 202 -7.29 15.78 -13.57
N SER A 203 -8.25 14.93 -13.97
CA SER A 203 -9.46 15.41 -14.64
C SER A 203 -10.34 16.20 -13.67
N ASP A 204 -11.06 17.21 -14.17
CA ASP A 204 -11.89 18.10 -13.33
C ASP A 204 -12.81 17.33 -12.39
N LYS A 205 -13.54 16.33 -12.91
CA LYS A 205 -14.42 15.50 -12.09
C LYS A 205 -13.67 14.78 -10.96
N ALA A 206 -12.50 14.18 -11.26
CA ALA A 206 -11.76 13.44 -10.25
C ALA A 206 -11.14 14.38 -9.20
N LEU A 207 -10.83 15.61 -9.61
CA LEU A 207 -10.37 16.64 -8.70
C LEU A 207 -11.51 17.15 -7.82
N ASP A 208 -12.71 17.35 -8.38
CA ASP A 208 -13.91 17.71 -7.61
C ASP A 208 -14.22 16.63 -6.56
N ASP A 209 -14.24 15.36 -6.94
CA ASP A 209 -14.44 14.23 -6.01
C ASP A 209 -13.39 14.22 -4.87
N LEU A 210 -12.12 14.53 -5.17
CA LEU A 210 -11.05 14.63 -4.17
C LEU A 210 -11.26 15.83 -3.23
N LEU A 211 -11.61 16.99 -3.77
CA LEU A 211 -11.86 18.19 -2.97
C LEU A 211 -13.06 18.00 -2.04
N ASP A 212 -14.13 17.32 -2.50
CA ASP A 212 -15.28 16.99 -1.66
C ASP A 212 -14.89 16.01 -0.54
N GLN A 213 -14.03 15.04 -0.81
CA GLN A 213 -13.47 14.14 0.21
C GLN A 213 -12.66 14.92 1.26
N LEU A 214 -11.81 15.87 0.83
CA LEU A 214 -11.03 16.72 1.73
C LEU A 214 -11.95 17.62 2.58
N ARG A 215 -13.01 18.20 2.01
CA ARG A 215 -14.02 18.98 2.78
C ARG A 215 -14.69 18.13 3.85
N ALA A 216 -15.09 16.91 3.52
CA ALA A 216 -15.65 15.98 4.51
C ALA A 216 -14.63 15.65 5.61
N GLY A 217 -13.35 15.48 5.27
CA GLY A 217 -12.27 15.30 6.22
C GLY A 217 -12.09 16.49 7.16
N LEU A 218 -12.14 17.72 6.65
CA LEU A 218 -12.06 18.94 7.47
C LEU A 218 -13.23 19.04 8.46
N GLN A 219 -14.45 18.74 8.01
CA GLN A 219 -15.62 18.74 8.93
C GLN A 219 -15.41 17.73 10.07
N ILE A 220 -14.90 16.54 9.76
CA ILE A 220 -14.60 15.54 10.80
C ILE A 220 -13.49 16.05 11.71
N ALA A 221 -12.42 16.67 11.16
CA ALA A 221 -11.32 17.22 11.93
C ALA A 221 -11.82 18.25 12.96
N ASP A 222 -12.68 19.17 12.53
CA ASP A 222 -13.31 20.17 13.42
C ASP A 222 -14.16 19.52 14.51
N ASP A 223 -15.01 18.55 14.15
CA ASP A 223 -15.93 17.88 15.08
C ASP A 223 -15.20 17.08 16.17
N ILE A 224 -14.00 16.52 15.85
CA ILE A 224 -13.20 15.76 16.81
C ILE A 224 -12.11 16.60 17.49
N GLY A 225 -11.97 17.87 17.13
CA GLY A 225 -10.93 18.75 17.64
C GLY A 225 -9.52 18.35 17.19
N ALA A 226 -9.38 17.88 15.95
CA ALA A 226 -8.07 17.62 15.39
C ALA A 226 -7.27 18.91 15.24
N THR A 227 -6.02 18.89 15.67
CA THR A 227 -5.13 20.06 15.63
C THR A 227 -4.42 20.22 14.29
N GLN A 228 -4.40 19.14 13.49
CA GLN A 228 -3.73 19.13 12.20
C GLN A 228 -4.50 18.29 11.19
N SER A 229 -4.77 18.89 10.04
CA SER A 229 -5.22 18.18 8.82
C SER A 229 -4.05 18.03 7.86
N VAL A 230 -3.90 16.85 7.26
CA VAL A 230 -2.76 16.51 6.39
C VAL A 230 -3.25 15.83 5.12
N PHE A 231 -2.67 16.22 3.99
CA PHE A 231 -2.78 15.50 2.72
C PHE A 231 -1.41 14.91 2.35
N ALA A 232 -1.33 13.58 2.30
CA ALA A 232 -0.10 12.86 1.98
C ALA A 232 -0.21 12.19 0.61
N THR A 233 0.83 12.31 -0.23
CA THR A 233 0.77 11.73 -1.57
C THR A 233 2.12 11.25 -2.09
N LEU A 234 2.09 10.13 -2.85
CA LEU A 234 3.21 9.64 -3.66
C LEU A 234 3.18 10.18 -5.10
N TYR A 235 2.23 11.05 -5.42
CA TYR A 235 2.17 11.69 -6.72
C TYR A 235 3.46 12.47 -6.98
N ASN A 236 4.12 12.19 -8.12
CA ASN A 236 5.48 12.65 -8.41
C ASN A 236 5.54 13.78 -9.46
N ARG A 237 4.44 14.46 -9.70
CA ARG A 237 4.32 15.63 -10.58
C ARG A 237 3.81 16.81 -9.78
N ASP A 238 3.83 18.00 -10.39
CA ASP A 238 3.22 19.17 -9.79
C ASP A 238 1.73 18.94 -9.54
N LEU A 239 1.29 19.32 -8.36
CA LEU A 239 -0.13 19.23 -8.01
C LEU A 239 -0.93 20.23 -8.84
N PRO A 240 -2.18 19.90 -9.20
CA PRO A 240 -3.08 20.87 -9.82
C PRO A 240 -3.23 22.14 -8.97
N ASP A 241 -3.22 23.34 -9.60
CA ASP A 241 -3.33 24.61 -8.91
C ASP A 241 -4.54 24.66 -7.97
N ARG A 242 -5.71 24.21 -8.42
CA ARG A 242 -6.94 24.12 -7.60
C ARG A 242 -6.76 23.28 -6.32
N LEU A 243 -5.97 22.22 -6.37
CA LEU A 243 -5.70 21.40 -5.17
C LEU A 243 -4.73 22.15 -4.26
N THR A 244 -3.68 22.73 -4.83
CA THR A 244 -2.68 23.50 -4.06
C THR A 244 -3.31 24.70 -3.35
N GLU A 245 -4.16 25.45 -4.04
CA GLU A 245 -4.93 26.57 -3.48
C GLU A 245 -5.85 26.08 -2.36
N PHE A 246 -6.61 24.99 -2.59
CA PHE A 246 -7.50 24.43 -1.58
C PHE A 246 -6.74 23.99 -0.31
N LEU A 247 -5.60 23.31 -0.46
CA LEU A 247 -4.78 22.90 0.69
C LEU A 247 -4.29 24.11 1.49
N HIS A 248 -3.83 25.15 0.80
CA HIS A 248 -3.35 26.39 1.42
C HIS A 248 -4.49 27.14 2.14
N ASP A 249 -5.64 27.34 1.48
CA ASP A 249 -6.76 28.13 2.02
C ASP A 249 -7.42 27.48 3.25
N ASN A 250 -7.24 26.16 3.41
CA ASN A 250 -7.80 25.40 4.53
C ASN A 250 -6.74 24.92 5.53
N ASP A 251 -5.52 25.47 5.48
CA ASP A 251 -4.40 25.11 6.38
C ASP A 251 -4.12 23.61 6.43
N ILE A 252 -4.27 22.91 5.29
CA ILE A 252 -3.97 21.49 5.19
C ILE A 252 -2.49 21.31 4.87
N ARG A 253 -1.77 20.66 5.76
CA ARG A 253 -0.35 20.34 5.55
C ARG A 253 -0.18 19.32 4.43
N LEU A 254 0.65 19.65 3.43
CA LEU A 254 1.03 18.73 2.37
C LEU A 254 2.27 17.91 2.78
N LEU A 255 2.17 16.58 2.68
CA LEU A 255 3.32 15.67 2.69
C LEU A 255 3.52 15.10 1.29
N THR A 256 4.59 15.49 0.68
CA THR A 256 4.98 15.05 -0.66
C THR A 256 5.72 13.72 -0.61
N ARG A 257 5.91 13.10 -1.77
CA ARG A 257 6.80 11.94 -1.90
C ARG A 257 8.19 12.18 -1.29
N ALA A 258 8.76 13.39 -1.46
CA ALA A 258 10.07 13.73 -0.93
C ALA A 258 10.10 13.74 0.60
N ASP A 259 9.01 14.14 1.25
CA ASP A 259 8.87 14.13 2.71
C ASP A 259 8.71 12.71 3.24
N LEU A 260 7.95 11.88 2.56
CA LEU A 260 7.65 10.50 2.95
C LEU A 260 8.85 9.54 2.79
N LEU A 261 9.82 9.87 1.95
CA LEU A 261 11.01 9.04 1.68
C LEU A 261 12.25 9.44 2.51
N ARG A 262 12.18 10.50 3.28
CA ARG A 262 13.21 10.90 4.24
C ARG A 262 13.08 10.08 5.51
#